data_ad3a67c569de13e0000be8b09e347089
#
_entry.id   ad3a67c569de13e0000be8b09e347089
#
_cell.length_a   1.000
_cell.length_b   1.000
_cell.length_c   1.000
_cell.angle_alpha   90.00
_cell.angle_beta   90.00
_cell.angle_gamma   90.00
#
_symmetry.space_group_name_H-M   'P 1'
#
loop_
_entity.id
_entity.type
_entity.pdbx_description
1 polymer ?
#
loop_
_entity_poly.entity_id
_entity_poly.type
_entity_poly.pdbx_seq_one_letter_code
_entity_poly.pdbx_strand_id
1 'polypeptide(L)'
;IDYTKIETQLQVQHYTHTFQVIDKTLKGKSRKAVKQYFATQIELSNIEKIYRYKKYFNAREDVIRESLVPVHEHLSAAFVEELIAQPNARAFIKLLQSSTYRLGIEDTEKDYVYIEERELENIINIIEGVRYHVSIEDMQRMLIY
;
A
#
# COMPACT_ATOMS: atom_id res chain seq x y z
N ILE A 1 10.68 -18.64 15.32
CA ILE A 1 11.24 -17.89 14.17
C ILE A 1 10.17 -16.90 13.73
N ASP A 2 10.49 -15.61 13.76
CA ASP A 2 9.58 -14.55 13.32
C ASP A 2 9.73 -14.33 11.82
N TYR A 3 8.95 -15.07 11.04
CA TYR A 3 8.96 -14.99 9.57
C TYR A 3 8.61 -13.60 9.04
N THR A 4 7.73 -12.87 9.72
CA THR A 4 7.34 -11.51 9.31
C THR A 4 8.51 -10.54 9.38
N LYS A 5 9.32 -10.62 10.43
CA LYS A 5 10.54 -9.82 10.55
C LYS A 5 11.56 -10.15 9.48
N ILE A 6 11.76 -11.44 9.20
CA ILE A 6 12.70 -11.89 8.16
C ILE A 6 12.23 -11.38 6.79
N GLU A 7 10.97 -11.55 6.47
CA GLU A 7 10.39 -11.06 5.21
C GLU A 7 10.57 -9.54 5.05
N THR A 8 10.23 -8.78 6.10
CA THR A 8 10.38 -7.33 6.07
C THR A 8 11.84 -6.91 5.89
N GLN A 9 12.77 -7.55 6.59
CA GLN A 9 14.20 -7.27 6.43
C GLN A 9 14.69 -7.56 5.01
N LEU A 10 14.26 -8.66 4.41
CA LEU A 10 14.61 -8.99 3.02
C LEU A 10 14.02 -7.98 2.04
N GLN A 11 12.78 -7.53 2.25
CA GLN A 11 12.17 -6.48 1.45
C GLN A 11 12.93 -5.15 1.57
N VAL A 12 13.30 -4.74 2.78
CA VAL A 12 14.09 -3.52 3.02
C VAL A 12 15.45 -3.61 2.32
N GLN A 13 16.15 -4.73 2.43
CA GLN A 13 17.44 -4.93 1.74
C GLN A 13 17.26 -4.89 0.21
N HIS A 14 16.25 -5.56 -0.31
CA HIS A 14 15.94 -5.56 -1.74
C HIS A 14 15.70 -4.14 -2.28
N TYR A 15 14.84 -3.37 -1.63
CA TYR A 15 14.54 -2.01 -2.07
C TYR A 15 15.72 -1.06 -1.88
N THR A 16 16.48 -1.19 -0.80
CA THR A 16 17.71 -0.43 -0.60
C THR A 16 18.70 -0.67 -1.74
N HIS A 17 18.90 -1.92 -2.12
CA HIS A 17 19.74 -2.28 -3.26
C HIS A 17 19.19 -1.72 -4.59
N THR A 18 17.87 -1.84 -4.80
CA THR A 18 17.20 -1.29 -6.00
C THR A 18 17.43 0.21 -6.12
N PHE A 19 17.23 0.98 -5.05
CA PHE A 19 17.50 2.41 -5.06
C PHE A 19 18.97 2.76 -5.30
N GLN A 20 19.91 1.99 -4.76
CA GLN A 20 21.33 2.16 -5.04
C GLN A 20 21.68 1.92 -6.52
N VAL A 21 21.09 0.89 -7.13
CA VAL A 21 21.27 0.62 -8.57
C VAL A 21 20.69 1.76 -9.40
N ILE A 22 19.51 2.24 -9.09
CA ILE A 22 18.88 3.38 -9.76
C ILE A 22 19.76 4.63 -9.67
N ASP A 23 20.31 4.93 -8.49
CA ASP A 23 21.17 6.10 -8.27
C ASP A 23 22.49 6.00 -9.04
N LYS A 24 23.01 4.80 -9.26
CA LYS A 24 24.24 4.56 -10.03
C LYS A 24 24.02 4.59 -11.55
N THR A 25 22.87 4.12 -12.00
CA THR A 25 22.62 3.89 -13.44
C THR A 25 21.84 5.02 -14.12
N LEU A 26 20.97 5.68 -13.39
CA LEU A 26 20.09 6.73 -13.94
C LEU A 26 20.48 8.12 -13.44
N LYS A 27 20.19 9.15 -14.26
CA LYS A 27 20.44 10.55 -13.92
C LYS A 27 19.24 11.44 -14.24
N GLY A 28 19.19 12.62 -13.63
CA GLY A 28 18.21 13.66 -13.94
C GLY A 28 16.76 13.22 -13.72
N LYS A 29 15.91 13.55 -14.67
CA LYS A 29 14.46 13.29 -14.60
C LYS A 29 14.12 11.81 -14.56
N SER A 30 14.84 10.98 -15.31
CA SER A 30 14.60 9.53 -15.35
C SER A 30 14.87 8.88 -14.01
N ARG A 31 15.97 9.26 -13.33
CA ARG A 31 16.26 8.78 -11.98
C ARG A 31 15.13 9.12 -11.00
N LYS A 32 14.68 10.39 -11.02
CA LYS A 32 13.59 10.86 -10.15
C LYS A 32 12.30 10.07 -10.40
N ALA A 33 11.89 9.93 -11.66
CA ALA A 33 10.67 9.25 -12.03
C ALA A 33 10.68 7.76 -11.62
N VAL A 34 11.78 7.06 -11.85
CA VAL A 34 11.90 5.64 -11.48
C VAL A 34 11.92 5.46 -9.96
N LYS A 35 12.63 6.31 -9.23
CA LYS A 35 12.62 6.27 -7.75
C LYS A 35 11.22 6.52 -7.19
N GLN A 36 10.51 7.50 -7.73
CA GLN A 36 9.15 7.82 -7.32
C GLN A 36 8.20 6.67 -7.61
N TYR A 37 8.33 6.00 -8.75
CA TYR A 37 7.55 4.82 -9.08
C TYR A 37 7.73 3.71 -8.02
N PHE A 38 8.96 3.33 -7.71
CA PHE A 38 9.22 2.30 -6.70
C PHE A 38 8.77 2.71 -5.30
N ALA A 39 9.00 3.97 -4.91
CA ALA A 39 8.55 4.48 -3.62
C ALA A 39 7.02 4.43 -3.49
N THR A 40 6.29 4.78 -4.55
CA THR A 40 4.82 4.66 -4.61
C THR A 40 4.37 3.20 -4.47
N GLN A 41 5.03 2.26 -5.16
CA GLN A 41 4.71 0.83 -5.06
C GLN A 41 4.91 0.30 -3.64
N ILE A 42 5.99 0.70 -2.97
CA ILE A 42 6.26 0.32 -1.59
C ILE A 42 5.18 0.89 -0.65
N GLU A 43 4.82 2.16 -0.83
CA GLU A 43 3.80 2.82 -0.02
C GLU A 43 2.43 2.17 -0.19
N LEU A 44 2.02 1.82 -1.40
CA LEU A 44 0.79 1.07 -1.67
C LEU A 44 0.82 -0.32 -1.01
N SER A 45 1.94 -1.03 -1.08
CA SER A 45 2.11 -2.31 -0.38
C SER A 45 2.01 -2.16 1.14
N ASN A 46 2.52 -1.08 1.71
CA ASN A 46 2.37 -0.78 3.13
C ASN A 46 0.90 -0.52 3.50
N ILE A 47 0.18 0.26 2.69
CA ILE A 47 -1.26 0.52 2.87
C ILE A 47 -2.04 -0.80 2.89
N GLU A 48 -1.78 -1.68 1.92
CA GLU A 48 -2.38 -3.00 1.85
C GLU A 48 -2.11 -3.83 3.12
N LYS A 49 -0.85 -3.87 3.57
CA LYS A 49 -0.47 -4.60 4.78
C LYS A 49 -1.23 -4.09 6.01
N ILE A 50 -1.28 -2.77 6.24
CA ILE A 50 -2.02 -2.19 7.37
C ILE A 50 -3.49 -2.63 7.32
N TYR A 51 -4.13 -2.50 6.15
CA TYR A 51 -5.52 -2.90 5.96
C TYR A 51 -5.75 -4.38 6.30
N ARG A 52 -4.93 -5.27 5.73
CA ARG A 52 -5.05 -6.72 5.94
C ARG A 52 -4.85 -7.11 7.40
N TYR A 53 -3.88 -6.52 8.09
CA TYR A 53 -3.66 -6.75 9.50
C TYR A 53 -4.85 -6.32 10.36
N LYS A 54 -5.49 -5.19 10.03
CA LYS A 54 -6.69 -4.72 10.73
C LYS A 54 -7.94 -5.54 10.41
N LYS A 55 -8.11 -5.92 9.15
CA LYS A 55 -9.32 -6.63 8.68
C LYS A 55 -9.34 -8.09 9.13
N TYR A 56 -8.22 -8.79 8.99
CA TYR A 56 -8.20 -10.25 9.13
C TYR A 56 -7.52 -10.76 10.40
N PHE A 57 -6.62 -9.99 10.97
CA PHE A 57 -5.76 -10.48 12.06
C PHE A 57 -5.95 -9.73 13.37
N ASN A 58 -6.64 -8.60 13.36
CA ASN A 58 -6.75 -7.71 14.53
C ASN A 58 -5.39 -7.51 15.22
N ALA A 59 -4.35 -7.29 14.42
CA ALA A 59 -2.97 -7.24 14.88
C ALA A 59 -2.71 -5.97 15.69
N ARG A 60 -1.79 -6.08 16.65
CA ARG A 60 -1.35 -4.93 17.44
C ARG A 60 -0.54 -3.96 16.57
N GLU A 61 -0.53 -2.70 16.97
CA GLU A 61 0.15 -1.62 16.24
C GLU A 61 1.65 -1.87 16.06
N ASP A 62 2.33 -2.43 17.08
CA ASP A 62 3.75 -2.75 17.03
C ASP A 62 4.05 -3.81 15.94
N VAL A 63 3.21 -4.84 15.82
CA VAL A 63 3.33 -5.87 14.78
C VAL A 63 3.13 -5.27 13.40
N ILE A 64 2.11 -4.41 13.24
CA ILE A 64 1.86 -3.73 11.96
C ILE A 64 3.08 -2.88 11.59
N ARG A 65 3.55 -2.02 12.50
CA ARG A 65 4.68 -1.13 12.28
C ARG A 65 5.95 -1.88 11.87
N GLU A 66 6.27 -2.98 12.55
CA GLU A 66 7.43 -3.82 12.24
C GLU A 66 7.35 -4.52 10.88
N SER A 67 6.16 -4.66 10.31
CA SER A 67 5.94 -5.28 9.00
C SER A 67 6.11 -4.33 7.82
N LEU A 68 6.18 -3.03 8.05
CA LEU A 68 6.22 -2.02 7.00
C LEU A 68 7.65 -1.75 6.52
N VAL A 69 7.78 -1.44 5.24
CA VAL A 69 9.02 -0.90 4.67
C VAL A 69 9.05 0.61 4.91
N PRO A 70 10.11 1.20 5.50
CA PRO A 70 10.13 2.61 5.89
C PRO A 70 10.37 3.54 4.69
N VAL A 71 9.40 3.61 3.79
CA VAL A 71 9.41 4.48 2.61
C VAL A 71 8.12 5.28 2.59
N HIS A 72 8.26 6.60 2.41
CA HIS A 72 7.17 7.56 2.37
C HIS A 72 7.31 8.42 1.11
N GLU A 73 6.31 8.39 0.24
CA GLU A 73 6.31 9.19 -1.00
C GLU A 73 5.19 10.23 -1.00
N HIS A 74 3.95 9.80 -0.79
CA HIS A 74 2.76 10.66 -0.79
C HIS A 74 2.17 10.83 0.61
N LEU A 75 2.44 9.89 1.52
CA LEU A 75 2.00 9.92 2.91
C LEU A 75 3.17 10.27 3.83
N SER A 76 2.94 11.18 4.77
CA SER A 76 3.94 11.45 5.80
C SER A 76 4.05 10.29 6.79
N ALA A 77 5.20 10.14 7.44
CA ALA A 77 5.39 9.15 8.51
C ALA A 77 4.35 9.32 9.62
N ALA A 78 4.00 10.57 9.98
CA ALA A 78 2.97 10.86 10.99
C ALA A 78 1.59 10.34 10.54
N PHE A 79 1.22 10.54 9.28
CA PHE A 79 -0.06 10.06 8.76
C PHE A 79 -0.12 8.52 8.71
N VAL A 80 0.99 7.86 8.39
CA VAL A 80 1.07 6.38 8.44
C VAL A 80 0.89 5.88 9.87
N GLU A 81 1.47 6.55 10.88
CA GLU A 81 1.23 6.21 12.29
C GLU A 81 -0.25 6.41 12.69
N GLU A 82 -0.91 7.46 12.20
CA GLU A 82 -2.36 7.65 12.41
C GLU A 82 -3.18 6.52 11.76
N LEU A 83 -2.79 6.05 10.58
CA LEU A 83 -3.43 4.90 9.92
C LEU A 83 -3.25 3.62 10.75
N ILE A 84 -2.06 3.39 11.30
CA ILE A 84 -1.77 2.24 12.17
C ILE A 84 -2.59 2.31 13.47
N ALA A 85 -2.79 3.50 14.02
CA ALA A 85 -3.55 3.70 15.26
C ALA A 85 -5.07 3.54 15.10
N GLN A 86 -5.59 3.47 13.87
CA GLN A 86 -7.03 3.28 13.68
C GLN A 86 -7.53 1.96 14.29
N PRO A 87 -8.71 1.95 14.95
CA PRO A 87 -9.19 0.78 15.70
C PRO A 87 -9.57 -0.42 14.82
N ASN A 88 -9.91 -0.20 13.56
CA ASN A 88 -10.35 -1.24 12.63
C ASN A 88 -10.16 -0.81 11.16
N ALA A 89 -10.41 -1.76 10.24
CA ALA A 89 -10.28 -1.53 8.80
C ALA A 89 -11.19 -0.42 8.28
N ARG A 90 -12.40 -0.27 8.82
CA ARG A 90 -13.35 0.77 8.41
C ARG A 90 -12.84 2.18 8.75
N ALA A 91 -12.37 2.37 9.97
CA ALA A 91 -11.78 3.65 10.40
C ALA A 91 -10.50 3.97 9.61
N PHE A 92 -9.69 2.95 9.32
CA PHE A 92 -8.53 3.06 8.45
C PHE A 92 -8.88 3.59 7.06
N ILE A 93 -9.87 2.99 6.38
CA ILE A 93 -10.31 3.42 5.05
C ILE A 93 -10.82 4.87 5.09
N LYS A 94 -11.64 5.20 6.07
CA LYS A 94 -12.17 6.55 6.24
C LYS A 94 -11.07 7.60 6.39
N LEU A 95 -10.01 7.30 7.14
CA LEU A 95 -8.86 8.18 7.27
C LEU A 95 -8.06 8.24 5.96
N LEU A 96 -7.82 7.10 5.30
CA LEU A 96 -7.11 7.03 4.03
C LEU A 96 -7.75 7.89 2.94
N GLN A 97 -9.09 7.98 2.90
CA GLN A 97 -9.83 8.83 1.97
C GLN A 97 -9.54 10.32 2.12
N SER A 98 -9.05 10.77 3.28
CA SER A 98 -8.61 12.15 3.49
C SER A 98 -7.23 12.46 2.88
N SER A 99 -6.53 11.43 2.42
CA SER A 99 -5.18 11.51 1.85
C SER A 99 -5.17 11.74 0.33
N THR A 100 -3.98 11.70 -0.26
CA THR A 100 -3.76 11.70 -1.71
C THR A 100 -4.38 10.47 -2.39
N TYR A 101 -4.52 9.37 -1.67
CA TYR A 101 -5.18 8.13 -2.13
C TYR A 101 -6.70 8.18 -1.92
N ARG A 102 -7.33 9.23 -2.41
CA ARG A 102 -8.79 9.37 -2.38
C ARG A 102 -9.41 8.27 -3.24
N LEU A 103 -10.20 7.44 -2.62
CA LEU A 103 -11.12 6.55 -3.31
C LEU A 103 -12.38 7.36 -3.63
N GLY A 104 -12.71 7.48 -4.92
CA GLY A 104 -13.83 8.33 -5.38
C GLY A 104 -15.18 7.71 -5.02
N ILE A 105 -15.71 8.01 -3.83
CA ILE A 105 -16.99 7.49 -3.35
C ILE A 105 -17.96 8.65 -3.18
N GLU A 106 -19.11 8.56 -3.83
CA GLU A 106 -20.27 9.39 -3.56
C GLU A 106 -21.04 8.86 -2.33
N ASP A 107 -21.43 9.79 -1.48
CA ASP A 107 -21.96 9.60 -0.13
C ASP A 107 -23.37 8.97 -0.15
N THR A 108 -23.49 7.67 0.06
CA THR A 108 -24.75 7.02 0.46
C THR A 108 -24.51 6.07 1.65
N GLU A 109 -25.04 6.44 2.78
CA GLU A 109 -24.73 5.88 4.12
C GLU A 109 -24.96 4.36 4.31
N LYS A 110 -25.70 3.67 3.45
CA LYS A 110 -26.07 2.25 3.60
C LYS A 110 -25.17 1.27 2.83
N ASP A 111 -24.58 1.69 1.71
CA ASP A 111 -23.73 0.86 0.86
C ASP A 111 -22.24 1.17 1.05
N TYR A 112 -21.94 2.13 1.89
CA TYR A 112 -20.63 2.73 2.12
C TYR A 112 -19.53 1.70 2.45
N VAL A 113 -19.80 0.78 3.35
CA VAL A 113 -18.80 -0.23 3.78
C VAL A 113 -18.45 -1.21 2.66
N TYR A 114 -19.46 -1.63 1.90
CA TYR A 114 -19.27 -2.61 0.82
C TYR A 114 -18.52 -2.02 -0.37
N ILE A 115 -18.84 -0.78 -0.73
CA ILE A 115 -18.19 -0.06 -1.83
C ILE A 115 -16.72 0.25 -1.49
N GLU A 116 -16.44 0.69 -0.26
CA GLU A 116 -15.07 0.97 0.19
C GLU A 116 -14.18 -0.28 0.17
N GLU A 117 -14.66 -1.39 0.69
CA GLU A 117 -13.90 -2.65 0.66
C GLU A 117 -13.65 -3.12 -0.76
N ARG A 118 -14.65 -3.03 -1.62
CA ARG A 118 -14.54 -3.40 -3.03
C ARG A 118 -13.55 -2.54 -3.80
N GLU A 119 -13.56 -1.22 -3.59
CA GLU A 119 -12.60 -0.33 -4.27
C GLU A 119 -11.17 -0.58 -3.80
N LEU A 120 -10.96 -0.83 -2.51
CA LEU A 120 -9.64 -1.18 -2.02
C LEU A 120 -9.18 -2.54 -2.56
N GLU A 121 -10.07 -3.53 -2.63
CA GLU A 121 -9.77 -4.82 -3.27
C GLU A 121 -9.44 -4.65 -4.76
N ASN A 122 -10.12 -3.77 -5.47
CA ASN A 122 -9.80 -3.44 -6.85
C ASN A 122 -8.41 -2.79 -6.99
N ILE A 123 -8.05 -1.87 -6.11
CA ILE A 123 -6.71 -1.27 -6.08
C ILE A 123 -5.65 -2.36 -5.84
N ILE A 124 -5.88 -3.24 -4.88
CA ILE A 124 -4.98 -4.36 -4.59
C ILE A 124 -4.83 -5.26 -5.81
N ASN A 125 -5.94 -5.62 -6.47
CA ASN A 125 -5.93 -6.45 -7.67
C ASN A 125 -5.15 -5.79 -8.82
N ILE A 126 -5.28 -4.49 -9.01
CA ILE A 126 -4.50 -3.74 -10.00
C ILE A 126 -3.01 -3.77 -9.66
N ILE A 127 -2.65 -3.51 -8.41
CA ILE A 127 -1.24 -3.52 -7.95
C ILE A 127 -0.63 -4.90 -8.17
N GLU A 128 -1.32 -5.95 -7.76
CA GLU A 128 -0.86 -7.33 -7.95
C GLU A 128 -0.78 -7.70 -9.43
N GLY A 129 -1.77 -7.29 -10.23
CA GLY A 129 -1.76 -7.49 -11.67
C GLY A 129 -0.54 -6.86 -12.35
N VAL A 130 -0.20 -5.62 -12.00
CA VAL A 130 1.01 -4.95 -12.49
C VAL A 130 2.27 -5.67 -12.01
N ARG A 131 2.31 -6.08 -10.75
CA ARG A 131 3.46 -6.80 -10.15
C ARG A 131 3.73 -8.13 -10.83
N TYR A 132 2.69 -8.87 -11.21
CA TYR A 132 2.80 -10.18 -11.87
C TYR A 132 2.73 -10.11 -13.39
N HIS A 133 2.81 -8.90 -13.98
CA HIS A 133 2.73 -8.69 -15.44
C HIS A 133 1.46 -9.28 -16.09
N VAL A 134 0.35 -9.23 -15.37
CA VAL A 134 -0.95 -9.66 -15.89
C VAL A 134 -1.41 -8.67 -16.97
N SER A 135 -2.04 -9.19 -18.04
CA SER A 135 -2.57 -8.33 -19.10
C SER A 135 -3.65 -7.36 -18.59
N ILE A 136 -3.78 -6.20 -19.24
CA ILE A 136 -4.81 -5.21 -18.89
C ILE A 136 -6.21 -5.82 -18.96
N GLU A 137 -6.46 -6.67 -19.95
CA GLU A 137 -7.74 -7.35 -20.15
C GLU A 137 -8.05 -8.32 -19.01
N ASP A 138 -7.07 -9.07 -18.54
CA ASP A 138 -7.24 -9.98 -17.41
C ASP A 138 -7.36 -9.22 -16.09
N MET A 139 -6.64 -8.12 -15.90
CA MET A 139 -6.82 -7.24 -14.74
C MET A 139 -8.24 -6.65 -14.68
N GLN A 140 -8.79 -6.21 -15.83
CA GLN A 140 -10.15 -5.71 -15.89
C GLN A 140 -11.21 -6.76 -15.49
N ARG A 141 -10.97 -8.03 -15.78
CA ARG A 141 -11.84 -9.14 -15.35
C ARG A 141 -11.76 -9.43 -13.86
N MET A 142 -10.65 -9.06 -13.21
CA MET A 142 -10.47 -9.22 -11.76
C MET A 142 -11.10 -8.10 -10.94
N LEU A 143 -11.52 -6.99 -11.59
CA LEU A 143 -12.17 -5.89 -10.91
C LEU A 143 -13.63 -6.24 -10.57
N ILE A 144 -14.00 -5.89 -9.36
CA ILE A 144 -15.37 -6.07 -8.84
C ILE A 144 -16.12 -4.75 -9.05
N TYR A 145 -17.18 -4.78 -9.84
CA TYR A 145 -18.04 -3.62 -10.14
C TYR A 145 -19.31 -3.64 -9.30
#